data_49a233584063b1cdeec0a68bfc429179
#
_entry.id   49a233584063b1cdeec0a68bfc429179
#
_cell.length_a   1.000
_cell.length_b   1.000
_cell.length_c   1.000
_cell.angle_alpha   90.00
_cell.angle_beta   90.00
_cell.angle_gamma   90.00
#
_symmetry.space_group_name_H-M   'P 1'
#
loop_
_entity.id
_entity.type
_entity.pdbx_description
1 polymer ?
#
loop_
_entity_poly.entity_id
_entity_poly.type
_entity_poly.pdbx_seq_one_letter_code
_entity_poly.pdbx_strand_id
1 'polypeptide(L)'
;MFICSLGAKIKVCGRHNVPKGGPFVVVINHFSYIDPPFVIHAVQRPISFLAASDQVITPLYLWAPFLYGFITTDRTRLAPSTIKKSIHALKSGDILGIFPEGTSLSRVLRPAKNGAAFLSAAGNTPMLPVGIVGLE
;
A
#
# COMPACT_ATOMS: atom_id res chain seq x y z
N MET A 1 17.22 -1.29 -1.08
CA MET A 1 17.32 -0.77 0.29
C MET A 1 18.17 0.50 0.46
N PHE A 2 19.01 0.86 -0.51
CA PHE A 2 19.92 2.02 -0.43
C PHE A 2 19.34 3.36 -0.93
N ILE A 3 18.23 3.34 -1.64
CA ILE A 3 17.73 4.55 -2.35
C ILE A 3 17.02 5.54 -1.39
N CYS A 4 16.39 5.05 -0.33
CA CYS A 4 15.68 5.92 0.62
C CYS A 4 16.61 6.61 1.66
N SER A 5 17.82 6.12 1.86
CA SER A 5 18.73 6.71 2.86
C SER A 5 19.60 7.84 2.33
N LEU A 6 19.62 8.10 1.03
CA LEU A 6 20.48 9.13 0.41
C LEU A 6 19.90 10.55 0.42
N GLY A 7 18.66 10.77 0.83
CA GLY A 7 18.06 12.11 0.78
C GLY A 7 17.09 12.48 1.91
N ALA A 8 16.72 11.55 2.79
CA ALA A 8 15.76 11.83 3.86
C ALA A 8 16.09 11.08 5.15
N LYS A 9 15.96 11.74 6.29
CA LYS A 9 16.01 11.10 7.61
C LYS A 9 14.64 10.46 7.89
N ILE A 10 14.53 9.14 7.74
CA ILE A 10 13.31 8.41 8.01
C ILE A 10 13.30 7.96 9.47
N LYS A 11 12.27 8.37 10.22
CA LYS A 11 11.99 7.89 11.57
C LYS A 11 10.79 6.97 11.54
N VAL A 12 10.97 5.71 11.90
CA VAL A 12 9.88 4.73 11.99
C VAL A 12 9.51 4.53 13.46
N CYS A 13 8.24 4.78 13.79
CA CYS A 13 7.67 4.56 15.12
C CYS A 13 6.67 3.39 15.07
N GLY A 14 6.54 2.63 16.14
CA GLY A 14 5.53 1.57 16.25
C GLY A 14 5.82 0.30 15.44
N ARG A 15 7.05 0.07 14.98
CA ARG A 15 7.42 -1.14 14.21
C ARG A 15 7.08 -2.45 14.92
N HIS A 16 7.06 -2.45 16.24
CA HIS A 16 6.68 -3.62 17.05
C HIS A 16 5.22 -4.06 16.84
N ASN A 17 4.36 -3.20 16.29
CA ASN A 17 2.97 -3.52 15.94
C ASN A 17 2.86 -4.28 14.60
N VAL A 18 3.91 -4.34 13.79
CA VAL A 18 3.90 -5.06 12.52
C VAL A 18 3.83 -6.57 12.81
N PRO A 19 2.83 -7.30 12.27
CA PRO A 19 2.75 -8.74 12.43
C PRO A 19 4.02 -9.44 11.94
N LYS A 20 4.60 -10.29 12.78
CA LYS A 20 5.86 -10.99 12.46
C LYS A 20 5.69 -12.06 11.39
N GLY A 21 4.47 -12.54 11.18
CA GLY A 21 4.13 -13.57 10.19
C GLY A 21 2.71 -13.44 9.71
N GLY A 22 2.35 -14.22 8.69
CA GLY A 22 1.02 -14.24 8.09
C GLY A 22 0.69 -13.01 7.24
N PRO A 23 -0.46 -13.05 6.56
CA PRO A 23 -0.98 -11.96 5.75
C PRO A 23 -1.64 -10.88 6.61
N PHE A 24 -1.65 -9.67 6.10
CA PHE A 24 -2.43 -8.55 6.66
C PHE A 24 -2.63 -7.47 5.60
N VAL A 25 -3.55 -6.56 5.86
CA VAL A 25 -3.80 -5.41 5.00
C VAL A 25 -3.17 -4.18 5.65
N VAL A 26 -2.23 -3.54 4.96
CA VAL A 26 -1.66 -2.24 5.38
C VAL A 26 -2.52 -1.14 4.80
N VAL A 27 -3.01 -0.26 5.66
CA VAL A 27 -3.85 0.89 5.27
C VAL A 27 -3.06 2.16 5.51
N ILE A 28 -2.81 2.92 4.45
CA ILE A 28 -1.83 4.02 4.44
C ILE A 28 -2.46 5.29 3.87
N ASN A 29 -2.23 6.44 4.48
CA ASN A 29 -2.50 7.73 3.84
C ASN A 29 -1.57 7.96 2.64
N HIS A 30 -2.04 8.70 1.62
CA HIS A 30 -1.35 8.81 0.34
C HIS A 30 -1.14 10.26 -0.09
N PHE A 31 0.09 10.70 -0.01
CA PHE A 31 0.48 12.06 -0.41
C PHE A 31 1.35 12.08 -1.68
N SER A 32 2.13 11.02 -1.91
CA SER A 32 3.14 11.02 -2.97
C SER A 32 3.33 9.64 -3.60
N TYR A 33 3.82 9.61 -4.84
CA TYR A 33 4.22 8.38 -5.54
C TYR A 33 5.37 7.63 -4.86
N ILE A 34 6.11 8.28 -3.97
CA ILE A 34 7.21 7.64 -3.23
C ILE A 34 6.75 7.01 -1.90
N ASP A 35 5.47 7.09 -1.54
CA ASP A 35 4.95 6.49 -0.31
C ASP A 35 5.18 4.97 -0.22
N PRO A 36 4.96 4.15 -1.28
CA PRO A 36 5.15 2.71 -1.22
C PRO A 36 6.55 2.27 -0.74
N PRO A 37 7.67 2.81 -1.26
CA PRO A 37 9.00 2.51 -0.75
C PRO A 37 9.19 2.79 0.74
N PHE A 38 8.61 3.87 1.26
CA PHE A 38 8.68 4.20 2.68
C PHE A 38 7.92 3.21 3.55
N VAL A 39 6.76 2.76 3.08
CA VAL A 39 5.95 1.74 3.77
C VAL A 39 6.69 0.39 3.80
N ILE A 40 7.27 -0.04 2.68
CA ILE A 40 8.07 -1.26 2.62
C ILE A 40 9.26 -1.19 3.60
N HIS A 41 9.94 -0.04 3.65
CA HIS A 41 11.03 0.18 4.60
C HIS A 41 10.54 0.09 6.06
N ALA A 42 9.36 0.63 6.37
CA ALA A 42 8.79 0.58 7.71
C ALA A 42 8.35 -0.83 8.12
N VAL A 43 7.68 -1.54 7.23
CA VAL A 43 7.13 -2.89 7.46
C VAL A 43 8.20 -3.97 7.39
N GLN A 44 9.22 -3.79 6.54
CA GLN A 44 10.32 -4.74 6.30
C GLN A 44 9.85 -6.12 5.78
N ARG A 45 8.74 -6.14 5.07
CA ARG A 45 8.20 -7.32 4.39
C ARG A 45 7.70 -6.93 3.01
N PRO A 46 7.72 -7.85 2.02
CA PRO A 46 7.16 -7.59 0.69
C PRO A 46 5.68 -7.22 0.78
N ILE A 47 5.26 -6.20 0.04
CA ILE A 47 3.88 -5.72 0.00
C ILE A 47 3.43 -5.65 -1.45
N SER A 48 2.23 -6.17 -1.76
CA SER A 48 1.55 -5.98 -3.03
C SER A 48 0.56 -4.84 -2.90
N PHE A 49 0.78 -3.74 -3.63
CA PHE A 49 -0.07 -2.56 -3.57
C PHE A 49 -1.22 -2.61 -4.56
N LEU A 50 -2.40 -2.15 -4.15
CA LEU A 50 -3.48 -1.84 -5.09
C LEU A 50 -3.16 -0.51 -5.78
N ALA A 51 -2.98 -0.56 -7.09
CA ALA A 51 -2.66 0.60 -7.92
C ALA A 51 -3.74 0.85 -8.96
N ALA A 52 -4.12 2.10 -9.15
CA ALA A 52 -5.11 2.47 -10.15
C ALA A 52 -4.60 2.15 -11.57
N SER A 53 -5.45 1.52 -12.39
CA SER A 53 -5.12 1.09 -13.74
C SER A 53 -4.85 2.24 -14.73
N ASP A 54 -5.33 3.44 -14.39
CA ASP A 54 -5.17 4.67 -15.18
C ASP A 54 -3.91 5.47 -14.80
N GLN A 55 -3.08 4.97 -13.90
CA GLN A 55 -1.82 5.64 -13.56
C GLN A 55 -0.85 5.57 -14.74
N VAL A 56 -0.49 6.74 -15.26
CA VAL A 56 0.64 6.87 -16.18
C VAL A 56 1.92 6.66 -15.37
N ILE A 57 2.53 5.51 -15.56
CA ILE A 57 3.83 5.24 -14.96
C ILE A 57 4.85 6.09 -15.69
N THR A 58 5.29 7.17 -15.05
CA THR A 58 6.40 7.98 -15.58
C THR A 58 7.65 7.10 -15.69
N PRO A 59 8.50 7.26 -16.73
CA PRO A 59 9.72 6.45 -16.89
C PRO A 59 10.60 6.38 -15.65
N LEU A 60 10.58 7.43 -14.84
CA LEU A 60 11.30 7.50 -13.56
C LEU A 60 10.83 6.44 -12.53
N TYR A 61 9.61 5.91 -12.66
CA TYR A 61 9.03 4.93 -11.74
C TYR A 61 8.90 3.52 -12.33
N LEU A 62 9.45 3.26 -13.52
CA LEU A 62 9.42 1.93 -14.16
C LEU A 62 10.11 0.85 -13.33
N TRP A 63 10.99 1.23 -12.42
CA TRP A 63 11.66 0.32 -11.49
C TRP A 63 10.75 -0.15 -10.35
N ALA A 64 9.70 0.58 -10.02
CA ALA A 64 8.84 0.29 -8.89
C ALA A 64 8.15 -1.09 -8.97
N PRO A 65 7.59 -1.53 -10.11
CA PRO A 65 7.01 -2.87 -10.26
C PRO A 65 8.01 -4.01 -10.05
N PHE A 66 9.31 -3.75 -10.19
CA PHE A 66 10.34 -4.76 -9.93
C PHE A 66 10.68 -4.92 -8.45
N LEU A 67 10.33 -3.94 -7.60
CA LEU A 67 10.59 -3.96 -6.17
C LEU A 67 9.41 -4.46 -5.33
N TYR A 68 8.20 -4.29 -5.83
CA TYR A 68 6.98 -4.69 -5.13
C TYR A 68 5.86 -5.03 -6.11
N GLY A 69 4.94 -5.91 -5.70
CA GLY A 69 3.81 -6.33 -6.51
C GLY A 69 2.76 -5.23 -6.65
N PHE A 70 2.05 -5.24 -7.79
CA PHE A 70 0.88 -4.41 -8.01
C PHE A 70 -0.33 -5.26 -8.38
N ILE A 71 -1.46 -4.93 -7.78
CA ILE A 71 -2.77 -5.40 -8.21
C ILE A 71 -3.52 -4.20 -8.78
N THR A 72 -3.86 -4.26 -10.06
CA THR A 72 -4.56 -3.15 -10.73
C THR A 72 -5.99 -3.04 -10.24
N THR A 73 -6.45 -1.84 -10.00
CA THR A 73 -7.81 -1.53 -9.54
C THR A 73 -8.39 -0.32 -10.27
N ASP A 74 -9.71 -0.22 -10.30
CA ASP A 74 -10.43 0.97 -10.73
C ASP A 74 -10.55 1.93 -9.53
N ARG A 75 -10.36 3.24 -9.76
CA ARG A 75 -10.48 4.28 -8.73
C ARG A 75 -11.90 4.47 -8.22
N THR A 76 -12.88 4.16 -9.05
CA THR A 76 -14.30 4.39 -8.73
C THR A 76 -14.89 3.26 -7.91
N ARG A 77 -14.47 2.03 -8.20
CA ARG A 77 -14.96 0.83 -7.50
C ARG A 77 -13.94 -0.31 -7.56
N LEU A 78 -14.02 -1.19 -6.58
CA LEU A 78 -13.28 -2.46 -6.64
C LEU A 78 -13.94 -3.39 -7.67
N ALA A 79 -13.26 -3.65 -8.77
CA ALA A 79 -13.72 -4.62 -9.76
C ALA A 79 -13.70 -6.04 -9.16
N PRO A 80 -14.62 -6.94 -9.58
CA PRO A 80 -14.63 -8.32 -9.11
C PRO A 80 -13.29 -9.06 -9.32
N SER A 81 -12.59 -8.76 -10.42
CA SER A 81 -11.26 -9.31 -10.71
C SER A 81 -10.20 -8.84 -9.69
N THR A 82 -10.24 -7.58 -9.30
CA THR A 82 -9.36 -7.01 -8.27
C THR A 82 -9.62 -7.66 -6.92
N ILE A 83 -10.88 -7.81 -6.53
CA ILE A 83 -11.29 -8.48 -5.29
C ILE A 83 -10.76 -9.91 -5.27
N LYS A 84 -10.98 -10.67 -6.34
CA LYS A 84 -10.53 -12.07 -6.45
C LYS A 84 -9.01 -12.19 -6.32
N LYS A 85 -8.25 -11.35 -7.02
CA LYS A 85 -6.78 -11.32 -6.96
C LYS A 85 -6.28 -10.95 -5.55
N SER A 86 -6.89 -9.95 -4.92
CA SER A 86 -6.53 -9.50 -3.58
C SER A 86 -6.79 -10.58 -2.52
N ILE A 87 -7.95 -11.22 -2.55
CA ILE A 87 -8.27 -12.32 -1.64
C ILE A 87 -7.32 -13.51 -1.87
N HIS A 88 -7.00 -13.82 -3.13
CA HIS A 88 -6.05 -14.88 -3.44
C HIS A 88 -4.66 -14.56 -2.86
N ALA A 89 -4.16 -13.35 -3.04
CA ALA A 89 -2.88 -12.91 -2.48
C ALA A 89 -2.86 -13.05 -0.94
N LEU A 90 -3.91 -12.57 -0.24
CA LEU A 90 -4.01 -12.73 1.21
C LEU A 90 -4.02 -14.20 1.63
N LYS A 91 -4.76 -15.07 0.95
CA LYS A 91 -4.80 -16.51 1.23
C LYS A 91 -3.45 -17.20 0.95
N SER A 92 -2.65 -16.66 0.04
CA SER A 92 -1.29 -17.13 -0.24
C SER A 92 -0.25 -16.62 0.77
N GLY A 93 -0.65 -15.80 1.73
CA GLY A 93 0.23 -15.26 2.77
C GLY A 93 0.84 -13.90 2.45
N ASP A 94 0.42 -13.26 1.37
CA ASP A 94 0.91 -11.94 0.95
C ASP A 94 0.33 -10.82 1.81
N ILE A 95 1.04 -9.71 1.84
CA ILE A 95 0.59 -8.46 2.47
C ILE A 95 0.04 -7.55 1.38
N LEU A 96 -1.17 -7.02 1.57
CA LEU A 96 -1.73 -6.00 0.69
C LEU A 96 -1.49 -4.60 1.25
N GLY A 97 -1.02 -3.69 0.40
CA GLY A 97 -0.94 -2.26 0.67
C GLY A 97 -2.10 -1.52 -0.01
N ILE A 98 -2.86 -0.78 0.76
CA ILE A 98 -4.03 -0.05 0.27
C ILE A 98 -3.95 1.40 0.70
N PHE A 99 -4.08 2.30 -0.26
CA PHE A 99 -4.30 3.72 -0.04
C PHE A 99 -5.81 3.98 -0.12
N PRO A 100 -6.52 4.06 1.01
CA PRO A 100 -7.99 4.04 1.01
C PRO A 100 -8.63 5.30 0.43
N GLU A 101 -7.86 6.37 0.28
CA GLU A 101 -8.29 7.61 -0.34
C GLU A 101 -8.53 7.45 -1.85
N GLY A 102 -7.91 6.44 -2.49
CA GLY A 102 -8.08 6.11 -3.90
C GLY A 102 -7.46 7.11 -4.87
N THR A 103 -6.71 8.08 -4.38
CA THR A 103 -5.98 9.06 -5.19
C THR A 103 -4.76 9.56 -4.45
N SER A 104 -3.74 9.93 -5.20
CA SER A 104 -2.52 10.57 -4.71
C SER A 104 -2.54 12.08 -4.98
N LEU A 105 -1.50 12.78 -4.54
CA LEU A 105 -1.25 14.19 -4.81
C LEU A 105 -2.22 15.16 -4.13
N SER A 106 -2.72 14.80 -2.96
CA SER A 106 -3.46 15.72 -2.10
C SER A 106 -2.64 16.02 -0.86
N ARG A 107 -2.52 17.30 -0.51
CA ARG A 107 -1.91 17.73 0.77
C ARG A 107 -2.87 17.59 1.96
N VAL A 108 -4.09 17.18 1.70
CA VAL A 108 -5.15 17.02 2.71
C VAL A 108 -5.65 15.59 2.66
N LEU A 109 -5.78 14.99 3.84
CA LEU A 109 -6.40 13.67 3.99
C LEU A 109 -7.83 13.69 3.44
N ARG A 110 -8.15 12.69 2.63
CA ARG A 110 -9.49 12.49 2.07
C ARG A 110 -10.22 11.38 2.81
N PRO A 111 -11.55 11.35 2.77
CA PRO A 111 -12.33 10.26 3.35
C PRO A 111 -11.89 8.91 2.79
N ALA A 112 -11.68 7.95 3.69
CA ALA A 112 -11.30 6.59 3.33
C ALA A 112 -12.48 5.85 2.69
N LYS A 113 -12.20 5.11 1.61
CA LYS A 113 -13.15 4.18 0.99
C LYS A 113 -13.15 2.84 1.73
N ASN A 114 -14.26 2.12 1.67
CA ASN A 114 -14.48 0.89 2.43
C ASN A 114 -13.73 -0.34 1.88
N GLY A 115 -13.01 -0.22 0.78
CA GLY A 115 -12.35 -1.34 0.10
C GLY A 115 -11.35 -2.10 0.98
N ALA A 116 -10.56 -1.39 1.79
CA ALA A 116 -9.60 -2.02 2.70
C ALA A 116 -10.29 -2.87 3.77
N ALA A 117 -11.35 -2.34 4.40
CA ALA A 117 -12.13 -3.06 5.39
C ALA A 117 -12.82 -4.29 4.78
N PHE A 118 -13.38 -4.14 3.59
CA PHE A 118 -13.99 -5.26 2.86
C PHE A 118 -12.99 -6.38 2.58
N LEU A 119 -11.79 -6.06 2.06
CA LEU A 119 -10.78 -7.07 1.72
C LEU A 119 -10.20 -7.72 2.97
N SER A 120 -10.01 -6.99 4.07
CA SER A 120 -9.60 -7.54 5.36
C SER A 120 -10.62 -8.55 5.87
N ALA A 121 -11.90 -8.20 5.87
CA ALA A 121 -12.98 -9.09 6.30
C ALA A 121 -13.12 -10.33 5.39
N ALA A 122 -13.13 -10.14 4.07
CA ALA A 122 -13.25 -11.23 3.10
C ALA A 122 -12.04 -12.18 3.11
N GLY A 123 -10.85 -11.65 3.38
CA GLY A 123 -9.61 -12.41 3.51
C GLY A 123 -9.40 -13.01 4.91
N ASN A 124 -10.24 -12.66 5.88
CA ASN A 124 -10.07 -12.98 7.30
C ASN A 124 -8.67 -12.65 7.83
N THR A 125 -8.20 -11.43 7.54
CA THR A 125 -6.86 -10.95 7.87
C THR A 125 -6.92 -9.63 8.65
N PRO A 126 -5.98 -9.38 9.57
CA PRO A 126 -5.95 -8.13 10.31
C PRO A 126 -5.59 -6.93 9.41
N MET A 127 -5.95 -5.73 9.86
CA MET A 127 -5.50 -4.47 9.28
C MET A 127 -4.43 -3.82 10.14
N LEU A 128 -3.39 -3.28 9.48
CA LEU A 128 -2.35 -2.47 10.11
C LEU A 128 -2.45 -1.03 9.56
N PRO A 129 -2.92 -0.07 10.35
CA PRO A 129 -2.87 1.33 9.96
C PRO A 129 -1.44 1.87 10.03
N VAL A 130 -1.03 2.59 8.98
CA VAL A 130 0.28 3.25 8.88
C VAL A 130 0.07 4.70 8.47
N GLY A 131 0.60 5.63 9.25
CA GLY A 131 0.60 7.05 8.92
C GLY A 131 1.97 7.48 8.36
N ILE A 132 1.96 8.18 7.24
CA ILE A 132 3.12 8.86 6.67
C ILE A 132 2.95 10.36 6.96
N VAL A 133 4.01 11.01 7.43
CA VAL A 133 4.05 12.44 7.74
C VAL A 133 5.32 13.04 7.14
N GLY A 134 5.22 14.27 6.61
CA GLY A 134 6.37 15.00 6.05
C GLY A 134 6.59 14.77 4.56
N LEU A 135 5.59 14.23 3.84
CA LEU A 135 5.58 14.11 2.37
C LEU A 135 4.43 14.91 1.72
N GLU A 136 3.66 15.64 2.50
CA GLU A 136 2.58 16.55 2.09
C GLU A 136 3.06 17.86 1.43
#